data_bfc9e910baa6ec4ef3742f1f7a9a7dc4
#
_entry.id   bfc9e910baa6ec4ef3742f1f7a9a7dc4
#
_cell.length_a   1.000
_cell.length_b   1.000
_cell.length_c   1.000
_cell.angle_alpha   90.00
_cell.angle_beta   90.00
_cell.angle_gamma   90.00
#
_symmetry.space_group_name_H-M   'P 1'
#
loop_
_entity.id
_entity.type
_entity.pdbx_description
1 polymer ?
#
loop_
_entity_poly.entity_id
_entity_poly.type
_entity_poly.pdbx_seq_one_letter_code
_entity_poly.pdbx_strand_id
1 'polypeptide(L)'
;ETRHYFDIAVIGYGQEAYSAWNGSLEGRDFVTPEEIRDNPFMKKMVKEEVRTRKGIAIKEVEKKQWMTARHDGSWTHMDKAFKRAEGLLENWMKQHHDKDCYPPTIINITDGEYNGVSHDEMQQLSNQLKSMFTNDGNVLLFNIHVVPGHTESVVFPASLGELNHNGYGEKLYNMASLLPLNYNEQMRA
;
A
#
# COMPACT_ATOMS: atom_id res chain seq x y z
N GLU A 1 25.09 1.61 1.81
CA GLU A 1 24.64 3.02 1.89
C GLU A 1 23.16 3.07 1.52
N THR A 2 22.31 3.59 2.42
CA THR A 2 20.88 3.76 2.12
C THR A 2 20.72 5.09 1.41
N ARG A 3 20.10 5.10 0.23
CA ARG A 3 19.89 6.31 -0.55
C ARG A 3 18.44 6.74 -0.47
N HIS A 4 18.22 8.05 -0.35
CA HIS A 4 16.89 8.65 -0.34
C HIS A 4 16.37 8.81 -1.77
N TYR A 5 15.76 7.75 -2.32
CA TYR A 5 15.15 7.79 -3.66
C TYR A 5 13.65 8.03 -3.64
N PHE A 6 12.99 7.82 -2.50
CA PHE A 6 11.53 7.94 -2.35
C PHE A 6 11.16 8.23 -0.91
N ASP A 7 10.03 8.86 -0.73
CA ASP A 7 9.35 9.08 0.55
C ASP A 7 8.25 8.05 0.73
N ILE A 8 8.06 7.58 1.96
CA ILE A 8 7.09 6.53 2.28
C ILE A 8 6.08 7.09 3.28
N ALA A 9 4.80 7.01 2.93
CA ALA A 9 3.69 7.21 3.86
C ALA A 9 2.98 5.89 4.12
N VAL A 10 2.56 5.65 5.35
CA VAL A 10 1.71 4.52 5.69
C VAL A 10 0.46 5.03 6.37
N ILE A 11 -0.68 4.78 5.74
CA ILE A 11 -2.00 5.17 6.24
C ILE A 11 -2.69 3.93 6.79
N GLY A 12 -2.97 3.93 8.08
CA GLY A 12 -3.91 2.99 8.67
C GLY A 12 -5.32 3.55 8.57
N TYR A 13 -6.30 2.67 8.37
CA TYR A 13 -7.70 3.09 8.35
C TYR A 13 -8.62 2.04 8.97
N GLY A 14 -9.64 2.52 9.64
CA GLY A 14 -10.73 1.83 10.28
C GLY A 14 -11.89 2.81 10.35
N GLN A 15 -12.25 3.27 11.55
CA GLN A 15 -13.23 4.35 11.71
C GLN A 15 -12.67 5.71 11.25
N GLU A 16 -11.37 5.94 11.43
CA GLU A 16 -10.64 7.10 10.93
C GLU A 16 -9.40 6.67 10.12
N ALA A 17 -8.89 7.59 9.31
CA ALA A 17 -7.63 7.42 8.61
C ALA A 17 -6.51 8.16 9.37
N TYR A 18 -5.39 7.50 9.62
CA TYR A 18 -4.29 8.01 10.44
C TYR A 18 -2.92 7.63 9.88
N SER A 19 -1.88 8.35 10.29
CA SER A 19 -0.51 7.88 10.06
C SER A 19 -0.24 6.65 10.92
N ALA A 20 0.16 5.54 10.31
CA ALA A 20 0.32 4.26 11.00
C ALA A 20 1.68 4.11 11.70
N TRP A 21 2.58 5.07 11.56
CA TRP A 21 3.88 5.03 12.20
C TRP A 21 3.77 5.10 13.73
N ASN A 22 4.62 4.36 14.42
CA ASN A 22 4.71 4.38 15.89
C ASN A 22 6.12 4.80 16.36
N GLY A 23 6.23 5.07 17.67
CA GLY A 23 7.49 5.44 18.31
C GLY A 23 7.99 6.81 17.86
N SER A 24 9.26 6.92 17.51
CA SER A 24 9.87 8.19 17.08
C SER A 24 9.36 8.71 15.73
N LEU A 25 8.67 7.87 14.95
CA LEU A 25 8.06 8.25 13.68
C LEU A 25 6.57 8.60 13.82
N GLU A 26 6.01 8.51 15.01
CA GLU A 26 4.59 8.76 15.26
C GLU A 26 4.17 10.16 14.79
N GLY A 27 3.01 10.23 14.10
CA GLY A 27 2.46 11.47 13.56
C GLY A 27 3.13 11.99 12.30
N ARG A 28 4.23 11.37 11.84
CA ARG A 28 4.85 11.70 10.55
C ARG A 28 3.96 11.24 9.39
N ASP A 29 3.81 12.08 8.38
CA ASP A 29 3.12 11.69 7.16
C ASP A 29 4.07 10.92 6.24
N PHE A 30 5.20 11.53 5.88
CA PHE A 30 6.24 10.89 5.07
C PHE A 30 7.51 10.67 5.89
N VAL A 31 8.16 9.55 5.62
CA VAL A 31 9.46 9.17 6.19
C VAL A 31 10.37 8.63 5.08
N THR A 32 11.67 8.81 5.27
CA THR A 32 12.67 8.31 4.33
C THR A 32 13.05 6.85 4.66
N PRO A 33 13.63 6.10 3.70
CA PRO A 33 14.16 4.76 3.97
C PRO A 33 15.20 4.72 5.09
N GLU A 34 15.98 5.79 5.25
CA GLU A 34 16.96 5.89 6.35
C GLU A 34 16.28 6.03 7.71
N GLU A 35 15.28 6.89 7.80
CA GLU A 35 14.49 7.06 9.03
C GLU A 35 13.80 5.75 9.43
N ILE A 36 13.25 5.00 8.46
CA ILE A 36 12.66 3.67 8.72
C ILE A 36 13.72 2.71 9.24
N ARG A 37 14.89 2.62 8.60
CA ARG A 37 15.97 1.72 9.01
C ARG A 37 16.39 1.96 10.45
N ASP A 38 16.52 3.24 10.84
CA ASP A 38 17.13 3.66 12.09
C ASP A 38 16.14 3.79 13.26
N ASN A 39 14.85 3.87 12.97
CA ASN A 39 13.79 4.11 13.96
C ASN A 39 12.73 3.00 14.04
N PRO A 40 13.08 1.74 14.24
CA PRO A 40 12.07 0.73 14.53
C PRO A 40 11.41 1.02 15.89
N PHE A 41 10.08 0.95 15.93
CA PHE A 41 9.32 1.09 17.17
C PHE A 41 9.61 -0.05 18.16
N MET A 42 9.76 -1.27 17.64
CA MET A 42 10.03 -2.46 18.43
C MET A 42 10.99 -3.39 17.68
N LYS A 43 11.84 -4.08 18.45
CA LYS A 43 12.70 -5.18 17.98
C LYS A 43 12.35 -6.43 18.75
N LYS A 44 12.14 -7.53 18.07
CA LYS A 44 11.80 -8.82 18.67
C LYS A 44 12.61 -9.94 18.06
N MET A 45 13.25 -10.74 18.92
CA MET A 45 13.88 -11.98 18.47
C MET A 45 12.80 -13.05 18.25
N VAL A 46 12.77 -13.63 17.08
CA VAL A 46 11.86 -14.71 16.71
C VAL A 46 12.63 -15.90 16.16
N LYS A 47 12.16 -17.10 16.45
CA LYS A 47 12.73 -18.32 15.88
C LYS A 47 12.06 -18.57 14.53
N GLU A 48 12.85 -18.66 13.48
CA GLU A 48 12.39 -18.96 12.13
C GLU A 48 13.02 -20.24 11.59
N GLU A 49 12.23 -21.03 10.88
CA GLU A 49 12.71 -22.16 10.11
C GLU A 49 13.34 -21.66 8.81
N VAL A 50 14.63 -21.92 8.67
CA VAL A 50 15.38 -21.54 7.46
C VAL A 50 15.82 -22.80 6.73
N ARG A 51 15.50 -22.90 5.46
CA ARG A 51 16.03 -23.97 4.60
C ARG A 51 17.51 -23.79 4.37
N THR A 52 18.28 -24.81 4.71
CA THR A 52 19.72 -24.87 4.47
C THR A 52 20.05 -26.04 3.53
N ARG A 53 21.27 -26.10 3.03
CA ARG A 53 21.73 -27.24 2.22
C ARG A 53 21.67 -28.58 2.96
N LYS A 54 21.61 -28.56 4.31
CA LYS A 54 21.56 -29.75 5.19
C LYS A 54 20.16 -30.04 5.74
N GLY A 55 19.13 -29.32 5.30
CA GLY A 55 17.75 -29.45 5.79
C GLY A 55 17.22 -28.18 6.43
N ILE A 56 16.19 -28.30 7.27
CA ILE A 56 15.57 -27.19 7.99
C ILE A 56 16.37 -26.91 9.26
N ALA A 57 16.76 -25.67 9.48
CA ALA A 57 17.41 -25.22 10.72
C ALA A 57 16.60 -24.09 11.34
N ILE A 58 16.51 -24.07 12.67
CA ILE A 58 15.90 -22.96 13.41
C ILE A 58 16.97 -21.90 13.66
N LYS A 59 16.72 -20.68 13.23
CA LYS A 59 17.56 -19.52 13.51
C LYS A 59 16.80 -18.47 14.29
N GLU A 60 17.48 -17.80 15.22
CA GLU A 60 16.98 -16.59 15.85
C GLU A 60 17.25 -15.40 14.90
N VAL A 61 16.18 -14.69 14.53
CA VAL A 61 16.23 -13.53 13.64
C VAL A 61 15.62 -12.33 14.36
N GLU A 62 16.30 -11.19 14.33
CA GLU A 62 15.72 -9.93 14.80
C GLU A 62 14.66 -9.45 13.80
N LYS A 63 13.42 -9.40 14.23
CA LYS A 63 12.35 -8.74 13.48
C LYS A 63 12.14 -7.33 14.02
N LYS A 64 12.11 -6.38 13.12
CA LYS A 64 11.81 -4.98 13.39
C LYS A 64 10.35 -4.71 13.08
N GLN A 65 9.74 -3.85 13.86
CA GLN A 65 8.35 -3.43 13.71
C GLN A 65 8.29 -1.91 13.83
N TRP A 66 7.52 -1.28 12.95
CA TRP A 66 7.36 0.18 12.88
C TRP A 66 5.94 0.62 13.17
N MET A 67 5.01 -0.32 13.13
CA MET A 67 3.57 -0.08 13.26
C MET A 67 2.96 -1.17 14.13
N THR A 68 1.88 -0.81 14.81
CA THR A 68 1.00 -1.76 15.51
C THR A 68 -0.40 -1.66 14.95
N ALA A 69 -1.13 -2.78 14.92
CA ALA A 69 -2.54 -2.76 14.59
C ALA A 69 -3.29 -1.87 15.60
N ARG A 70 -4.07 -0.94 15.09
CA ARG A 70 -4.99 -0.14 15.89
C ARG A 70 -6.38 -0.74 15.74
N HIS A 71 -7.03 -0.99 16.85
CA HIS A 71 -8.42 -1.45 16.85
C HIS A 71 -9.31 -0.28 17.27
N ASP A 72 -9.94 0.38 16.31
CA ASP A 72 -10.73 1.61 16.51
C ASP A 72 -12.21 1.43 16.14
N GLY A 73 -12.71 0.21 16.24
CA GLY A 73 -14.10 -0.12 15.95
C GLY A 73 -14.28 -1.13 14.82
N SER A 74 -15.53 -1.28 14.38
CA SER A 74 -15.93 -2.27 13.36
C SER A 74 -16.16 -1.68 11.96
N TRP A 75 -15.79 -0.41 11.74
CA TRP A 75 -15.96 0.28 10.47
C TRP A 75 -14.67 0.29 9.66
N THR A 76 -14.81 0.19 8.34
CA THR A 76 -13.70 0.26 7.38
C THR A 76 -13.95 1.42 6.42
N HIS A 77 -13.51 2.62 6.82
CA HIS A 77 -13.65 3.83 6.01
C HIS A 77 -12.48 3.97 5.01
N MET A 78 -12.51 3.20 3.95
CA MET A 78 -11.54 3.29 2.85
C MET A 78 -11.59 4.68 2.17
N ASP A 79 -12.76 5.31 2.12
CA ASP A 79 -12.93 6.66 1.59
C ASP A 79 -12.08 7.69 2.33
N LYS A 80 -12.01 7.60 3.67
CA LYS A 80 -11.17 8.49 4.48
C LYS A 80 -9.69 8.28 4.21
N ALA A 81 -9.28 7.02 3.97
CA ALA A 81 -7.90 6.72 3.61
C ALA A 81 -7.53 7.31 2.25
N PHE A 82 -8.42 7.22 1.25
CA PHE A 82 -8.21 7.79 -0.08
C PHE A 82 -8.16 9.32 -0.05
N LYS A 83 -9.07 9.97 0.69
CA LYS A 83 -9.05 11.42 0.89
C LYS A 83 -7.78 11.88 1.62
N ARG A 84 -7.32 11.11 2.62
CA ARG A 84 -6.04 11.41 3.28
C ARG A 84 -4.87 11.27 2.33
N ALA A 85 -4.83 10.19 1.54
CA ALA A 85 -3.79 9.98 0.54
C ALA A 85 -3.75 11.12 -0.49
N GLU A 86 -4.93 11.59 -0.98
CA GLU A 86 -5.05 12.73 -1.88
C GLU A 86 -4.40 13.98 -1.29
N GLY A 87 -4.77 14.37 -0.06
CA GLY A 87 -4.20 15.55 0.59
C GLY A 87 -2.68 15.45 0.82
N LEU A 88 -2.18 14.26 1.15
CA LEU A 88 -0.74 14.01 1.28
C LEU A 88 -0.02 14.15 -0.06
N LEU A 89 -0.57 13.57 -1.12
CA LEU A 89 0.01 13.63 -2.46
C LEU A 89 -0.01 15.05 -3.04
N GLU A 90 -1.11 15.80 -2.85
CA GLU A 90 -1.16 17.21 -3.25
C GLU A 90 -0.04 18.03 -2.61
N ASN A 91 0.17 17.86 -1.30
CA ASN A 91 1.21 18.57 -0.58
C ASN A 91 2.60 18.15 -1.04
N TRP A 92 2.83 16.85 -1.23
CA TRP A 92 4.09 16.30 -1.72
C TRP A 92 4.41 16.80 -3.14
N MET A 93 3.43 16.77 -4.06
CA MET A 93 3.59 17.25 -5.43
C MET A 93 3.87 18.75 -5.49
N LYS A 94 3.23 19.57 -4.63
CA LYS A 94 3.52 21.00 -4.53
C LYS A 94 4.97 21.29 -4.11
N GLN A 95 5.56 20.45 -3.27
CA GLN A 95 6.94 20.57 -2.83
C GLN A 95 7.97 20.07 -3.85
N HIS A 96 7.53 19.28 -4.84
CA HIS A 96 8.39 18.64 -5.84
C HIS A 96 8.03 19.03 -7.29
N HIS A 97 7.24 20.09 -7.48
CA HIS A 97 6.69 20.48 -8.79
C HIS A 97 7.76 20.88 -9.83
N ASP A 98 8.94 21.26 -9.38
CA ASP A 98 10.07 21.71 -10.18
C ASP A 98 11.12 20.61 -10.41
N LYS A 99 10.84 19.39 -9.99
CA LYS A 99 11.74 18.23 -10.12
C LYS A 99 11.14 17.17 -11.03
N ASP A 100 12.02 16.44 -11.72
CA ASP A 100 11.63 15.22 -12.40
C ASP A 100 11.36 14.13 -11.35
N CYS A 101 10.11 13.77 -11.19
CA CYS A 101 9.67 12.82 -10.20
C CYS A 101 8.80 11.74 -10.83
N TYR A 102 9.11 10.48 -10.53
CA TYR A 102 8.18 9.38 -10.81
C TYR A 102 6.83 9.65 -10.17
N PRO A 103 5.73 9.23 -10.82
CA PRO A 103 4.41 9.37 -10.23
C PRO A 103 4.32 8.58 -8.92
N PRO A 104 3.68 9.15 -7.89
CA PRO A 104 3.45 8.43 -6.65
C PRO A 104 2.66 7.13 -6.91
N THR A 105 2.97 6.12 -6.11
CA THR A 105 2.29 4.82 -6.16
C THR A 105 1.58 4.58 -4.84
N ILE A 106 0.28 4.32 -4.91
CA ILE A 106 -0.56 3.93 -3.79
C ILE A 106 -0.75 2.41 -3.84
N ILE A 107 -0.45 1.73 -2.74
CA ILE A 107 -0.72 0.31 -2.56
C ILE A 107 -1.76 0.19 -1.44
N ASN A 108 -3.00 -0.13 -1.81
CA ASN A 108 -4.08 -0.36 -0.87
C ASN A 108 -4.18 -1.85 -0.55
N ILE A 109 -4.08 -2.21 0.73
CA ILE A 109 -4.14 -3.59 1.21
C ILE A 109 -5.43 -3.74 2.02
N THR A 110 -6.35 -4.59 1.58
CA THR A 110 -7.69 -4.71 2.15
C THR A 110 -8.29 -6.10 1.89
N ASP A 111 -9.27 -6.49 2.69
CA ASP A 111 -10.14 -7.64 2.42
C ASP A 111 -11.27 -7.31 1.42
N GLY A 112 -11.35 -6.07 0.96
CA GLY A 112 -12.31 -5.59 -0.03
C GLY A 112 -13.60 -5.02 0.54
N GLU A 113 -13.85 -5.22 1.83
CA GLU A 113 -15.01 -4.65 2.50
C GLU A 113 -14.75 -3.20 2.93
N TYR A 114 -15.73 -2.33 2.72
CA TYR A 114 -15.70 -0.95 3.19
C TYR A 114 -17.11 -0.47 3.51
N ASN A 115 -17.20 0.51 4.42
CA ASN A 115 -18.44 1.02 4.97
C ASN A 115 -18.55 2.54 4.76
N GLY A 116 -19.77 3.05 4.93
CA GLY A 116 -20.02 4.49 5.01
C GLY A 116 -20.02 5.23 3.68
N VAL A 117 -19.77 4.55 2.56
CA VAL A 117 -19.69 5.13 1.23
C VAL A 117 -20.15 4.12 0.18
N SER A 118 -20.77 4.59 -0.90
CA SER A 118 -21.19 3.75 -2.01
C SER A 118 -19.98 3.32 -2.88
N HIS A 119 -20.20 2.28 -3.70
CA HIS A 119 -19.17 1.86 -4.65
C HIS A 119 -18.86 2.94 -5.69
N ASP A 120 -19.88 3.66 -6.17
CA ASP A 120 -19.71 4.73 -7.15
C ASP A 120 -18.88 5.88 -6.59
N GLU A 121 -19.08 6.25 -5.32
CA GLU A 121 -18.27 7.26 -4.65
C GLU A 121 -16.82 6.78 -4.47
N MET A 122 -16.59 5.50 -4.10
CA MET A 122 -15.25 4.94 -4.04
C MET A 122 -14.56 4.91 -5.41
N GLN A 123 -15.32 4.59 -6.47
CA GLN A 123 -14.81 4.64 -7.84
C GLN A 123 -14.41 6.07 -8.24
N GLN A 124 -15.22 7.07 -7.86
CA GLN A 124 -14.90 8.47 -8.11
C GLN A 124 -13.63 8.90 -7.38
N LEU A 125 -13.49 8.58 -6.08
CA LEU A 125 -12.29 8.87 -5.30
C LEU A 125 -11.04 8.20 -5.91
N SER A 126 -11.16 6.96 -6.34
CA SER A 126 -10.04 6.26 -6.99
C SER A 126 -9.66 6.91 -8.33
N ASN A 127 -10.64 7.35 -9.12
CA ASN A 127 -10.38 8.05 -10.37
C ASN A 127 -9.75 9.43 -10.13
N GLN A 128 -10.15 10.12 -9.06
CA GLN A 128 -9.59 11.40 -8.65
C GLN A 128 -8.10 11.24 -8.29
N LEU A 129 -7.75 10.26 -7.46
CA LEU A 129 -6.36 9.93 -7.16
C LEU A 129 -5.55 9.60 -8.43
N LYS A 130 -6.09 8.75 -9.31
CA LYS A 130 -5.44 8.36 -10.57
C LYS A 130 -5.34 9.50 -11.59
N SER A 131 -6.10 10.58 -11.43
CA SER A 131 -6.01 11.77 -12.28
C SER A 131 -4.90 12.74 -11.85
N MET A 132 -4.40 12.63 -10.63
CA MET A 132 -3.23 13.38 -10.18
C MET A 132 -2.00 12.94 -10.96
N PHE A 133 -1.08 13.86 -11.24
CA PHE A 133 0.08 13.53 -12.08
C PHE A 133 1.32 14.34 -11.70
N THR A 134 2.47 13.76 -11.99
CA THR A 134 3.76 14.43 -12.07
C THR A 134 4.15 14.62 -13.55
N ASN A 135 5.29 15.22 -13.81
CA ASN A 135 5.83 15.35 -15.17
C ASN A 135 6.15 13.98 -15.85
N ASP A 136 6.24 12.90 -15.08
CA ASP A 136 6.55 11.54 -15.57
C ASP A 136 5.31 10.63 -15.69
N GLY A 137 4.16 11.06 -15.22
CA GLY A 137 2.90 10.33 -15.40
C GLY A 137 1.89 10.47 -14.26
N ASN A 138 0.81 9.74 -14.40
CA ASN A 138 -0.29 9.73 -13.44
C ASN A 138 0.02 8.88 -12.21
N VAL A 139 -0.58 9.24 -11.08
CA VAL A 139 -0.56 8.42 -9.85
C VAL A 139 -1.06 7.01 -10.14
N LEU A 140 -0.33 6.03 -9.64
CA LEU A 140 -0.68 4.63 -9.76
C LEU A 140 -1.37 4.16 -8.47
N LEU A 141 -2.51 3.49 -8.62
CA LEU A 141 -3.26 2.85 -7.54
C LEU A 141 -3.33 1.35 -7.77
N PHE A 142 -2.72 0.58 -6.88
CA PHE A 142 -2.79 -0.87 -6.87
C PHE A 142 -3.52 -1.37 -5.63
N ASN A 143 -4.35 -2.40 -5.81
CA ASN A 143 -5.06 -3.05 -4.73
C ASN A 143 -4.52 -4.45 -4.49
N ILE A 144 -4.21 -4.76 -3.23
CA ILE A 144 -3.89 -6.10 -2.75
C ILE A 144 -5.10 -6.61 -1.99
N HIS A 145 -5.83 -7.55 -2.59
CA HIS A 145 -7.00 -8.18 -1.99
C HIS A 145 -6.57 -9.36 -1.11
N VAL A 146 -6.77 -9.25 0.18
CA VAL A 146 -6.46 -10.30 1.16
C VAL A 146 -7.73 -11.12 1.40
N VAL A 147 -7.73 -12.34 0.92
CA VAL A 147 -8.88 -13.26 1.06
C VAL A 147 -8.53 -14.34 2.08
N PRO A 148 -9.40 -14.62 3.06
CA PRO A 148 -9.19 -15.73 3.98
C PRO A 148 -9.33 -17.08 3.28
N GLY A 149 -8.50 -18.05 3.68
CA GLY A 149 -8.51 -19.40 3.13
C GLY A 149 -7.37 -19.69 2.14
N HIS A 150 -7.36 -20.92 1.61
CA HIS A 150 -6.38 -21.36 0.64
C HIS A 150 -6.94 -21.21 -0.78
N THR A 151 -6.89 -19.99 -1.30
CA THR A 151 -7.21 -19.72 -2.71
C THR A 151 -5.92 -19.52 -3.49
N GLU A 152 -5.91 -19.88 -4.75
CA GLU A 152 -4.80 -19.58 -5.65
C GLU A 152 -4.68 -18.07 -5.83
N SER A 153 -3.46 -17.57 -5.69
CA SER A 153 -3.20 -16.11 -5.82
C SER A 153 -3.29 -15.70 -7.29
N VAL A 154 -4.07 -14.67 -7.57
CA VAL A 154 -4.12 -14.02 -8.89
C VAL A 154 -3.27 -12.75 -8.81
N VAL A 155 -2.27 -12.65 -9.68
CA VAL A 155 -1.33 -11.52 -9.69
C VAL A 155 -1.47 -10.77 -11.00
N PHE A 156 -1.77 -9.48 -10.92
CA PHE A 156 -2.00 -8.59 -12.06
C PHE A 156 -2.97 -9.17 -13.09
N PRO A 157 -4.25 -9.44 -12.69
CA PRO A 157 -5.23 -10.01 -13.61
C PRO A 157 -5.42 -9.11 -14.83
N ALA A 158 -5.44 -9.71 -16.00
CA ALA A 158 -5.66 -9.01 -17.27
C ALA A 158 -7.16 -8.72 -17.51
N SER A 159 -8.04 -9.48 -16.84
CA SER A 159 -9.49 -9.34 -16.97
C SER A 159 -10.23 -9.73 -15.70
N LEU A 160 -11.46 -9.25 -15.56
CA LEU A 160 -12.36 -9.63 -14.46
C LEU A 160 -12.61 -11.13 -14.38
N GLY A 161 -12.59 -11.84 -15.52
CA GLY A 161 -12.82 -13.29 -15.57
C GLY A 161 -11.79 -14.11 -14.79
N GLU A 162 -10.62 -13.57 -14.51
CA GLU A 162 -9.57 -14.21 -13.73
C GLU A 162 -9.82 -14.13 -12.21
N LEU A 163 -10.78 -13.32 -11.77
CA LEU A 163 -11.06 -13.07 -10.34
C LEU A 163 -12.07 -14.03 -9.72
N ASN A 164 -12.45 -15.13 -10.43
CA ASN A 164 -13.34 -16.16 -9.92
C ASN A 164 -14.67 -15.64 -9.33
N HIS A 165 -15.25 -14.60 -9.94
CA HIS A 165 -16.50 -13.95 -9.51
C HIS A 165 -16.50 -13.45 -8.06
N ASN A 166 -15.38 -12.99 -7.57
CA ASN A 166 -15.27 -12.34 -6.28
C ASN A 166 -15.72 -10.88 -6.40
N GLY A 167 -16.92 -10.55 -5.93
CA GLY A 167 -17.50 -9.21 -6.07
C GLY A 167 -16.67 -8.09 -5.43
N TYR A 168 -15.94 -8.35 -4.33
CA TYR A 168 -15.00 -7.38 -3.76
C TYR A 168 -13.75 -7.24 -4.62
N GLY A 169 -13.21 -8.36 -5.11
CA GLY A 169 -12.08 -8.37 -6.03
C GLY A 169 -12.38 -7.61 -7.33
N GLU A 170 -13.58 -7.76 -7.89
CA GLU A 170 -14.01 -7.02 -9.08
C GLU A 170 -14.08 -5.51 -8.84
N LYS A 171 -14.61 -5.07 -7.69
CA LYS A 171 -14.62 -3.66 -7.29
C LYS A 171 -13.21 -3.09 -7.16
N LEU A 172 -12.32 -3.80 -6.49
CA LEU A 172 -10.93 -3.40 -6.32
C LEU A 172 -10.19 -3.35 -7.65
N TYR A 173 -10.45 -4.30 -8.55
CA TYR A 173 -9.90 -4.31 -9.91
C TYR A 173 -10.31 -3.06 -10.70
N ASN A 174 -11.59 -2.69 -10.67
CA ASN A 174 -12.11 -1.51 -11.38
C ASN A 174 -11.52 -0.19 -10.83
N MET A 175 -11.22 -0.13 -9.53
CA MET A 175 -10.57 1.02 -8.91
C MET A 175 -9.08 1.12 -9.26
N ALA A 176 -8.41 0.02 -9.56
CA ALA A 176 -6.97 -0.02 -9.79
C ALA A 176 -6.52 0.74 -11.04
N SER A 177 -5.25 1.09 -11.09
CA SER A 177 -4.58 1.56 -12.29
C SER A 177 -4.24 0.38 -13.20
N LEU A 178 -4.28 0.63 -14.50
CA LEU A 178 -3.62 -0.27 -15.45
C LEU A 178 -2.10 -0.16 -15.27
N LEU A 179 -1.42 -1.28 -15.36
CA LEU A 179 0.04 -1.28 -15.34
C LEU A 179 0.56 -0.60 -16.62
N PRO A 180 1.42 0.42 -16.53
CA PRO A 180 1.99 1.07 -17.71
C PRO A 180 2.69 0.06 -18.64
N LEU A 181 2.54 0.24 -19.95
CA LEU A 181 3.01 -0.73 -20.95
C LEU A 181 4.50 -1.04 -20.85
N ASN A 182 5.32 -0.06 -20.54
CA ASN A 182 6.76 -0.21 -20.33
C ASN A 182 7.11 -1.12 -19.13
N TYR A 183 6.26 -1.22 -18.12
CA TYR A 183 6.45 -2.16 -17.00
C TYR A 183 6.00 -3.58 -17.37
N ASN A 184 5.01 -3.73 -18.25
CA ASN A 184 4.54 -5.04 -18.71
C ASN A 184 5.62 -5.88 -19.40
N GLU A 185 6.52 -5.25 -20.14
CA GLU A 185 7.62 -5.94 -20.82
C GLU A 185 8.66 -6.47 -19.83
N GLN A 186 8.96 -5.70 -18.79
CA GLN A 186 9.94 -6.08 -17.75
C GLN A 186 9.43 -7.19 -16.83
N MET A 187 8.13 -7.30 -16.62
CA MET A 187 7.53 -8.33 -15.75
C MET A 187 7.30 -9.67 -16.45
N ARG A 188 7.39 -9.72 -17.79
CA ARG A 188 7.25 -10.95 -18.58
C ARG A 188 8.58 -11.63 -18.91
N ALA A 189 9.69 -11.01 -18.53
CA ALA A 189 11.06 -11.53 -18.71
C ALA A 189 11.53 -12.26 -17.44
#